data_d2ca684512874347731fa894208b4c8e
#
_entry.id   d2ca684512874347731fa894208b4c8e
#
_cell.length_a   1.000
_cell.length_b   1.000
_cell.length_c   1.000
_cell.angle_alpha   90.00
_cell.angle_beta   90.00
_cell.angle_gamma   90.00
#
_symmetry.space_group_name_H-M   'P 1'
#
loop_
_entity.id
_entity.type
_entity.pdbx_description
1 polymer ?
#
loop_
_entity_poly.entity_id
_entity_poly.type
_entity_poly.pdbx_seq_one_letter_code
_entity_poly.pdbx_strand_id
1 'polypeptide(L)'
;MQFQSIAGQHAIKEQLVQMVQHNRLSHALLFLGKEGGGALQLAMAFAQYVVCDKVNGRRQKAAEPSLFGEPDPGSGIRDLASGTDSCGQCPACKKAAELIHPDIHFSYPVIPRKSGDKPLSTDYIQEWRQFVAKNPYGNVYDWLQFIDAENKQGNITAHECNDIIRKLNLKSFESEYKILIMWMPEFLGKEGNKLLKLIEEPPPNTLFILVAQNEDLILPTILSRTQLVKIPLLSNQDVEAALELNEGVAPEKARQAAAVAEGNYREALQVLQHADDDWEAMLREWLNAVIKTGPLAQVKWIDEAAKLGREKQKQ
;
A
#
# COMPACT_ATOMS: atom_id res chain seq x y z
N MET A 1 -7.45 -8.84 -0.31
CA MET A 1 -6.59 -8.67 0.90
C MET A 1 -7.46 -8.30 2.08
N GLN A 2 -7.31 -8.95 3.24
CA GLN A 2 -8.09 -8.67 4.45
C GLN A 2 -7.20 -8.05 5.52
N PHE A 3 -7.77 -7.34 6.50
CA PHE A 3 -7.00 -6.75 7.61
C PHE A 3 -6.21 -7.80 8.40
N GLN A 4 -6.77 -8.99 8.58
CA GLN A 4 -6.10 -10.09 9.28
C GLN A 4 -4.79 -10.55 8.61
N SER A 5 -4.65 -10.37 7.30
CA SER A 5 -3.44 -10.75 6.55
C SER A 5 -2.31 -9.71 6.62
N ILE A 6 -2.55 -8.56 7.24
CA ILE A 6 -1.57 -7.48 7.34
C ILE A 6 -0.87 -7.55 8.69
N ALA A 7 0.45 -7.47 8.69
CA ALA A 7 1.25 -7.45 9.90
C ALA A 7 0.88 -6.28 10.81
N GLY A 8 0.72 -6.51 12.11
CA GLY A 8 0.48 -5.50 13.13
C GLY A 8 -0.66 -4.52 12.83
N GLN A 9 -0.42 -3.23 13.11
CA GLN A 9 -1.31 -2.08 12.80
C GLN A 9 -2.71 -2.18 13.44
N HIS A 10 -2.87 -2.84 14.57
CA HIS A 10 -4.17 -3.13 15.19
C HIS A 10 -5.01 -1.88 15.44
N ALA A 11 -4.40 -0.83 16.00
CA ALA A 11 -5.08 0.43 16.30
C ALA A 11 -5.60 1.14 15.03
N ILE A 12 -4.82 1.10 13.95
CA ILE A 12 -5.20 1.72 12.68
C ILE A 12 -6.34 0.93 12.01
N LYS A 13 -6.27 -0.41 12.03
CA LYS A 13 -7.34 -1.27 11.53
C LYS A 13 -8.66 -0.99 12.25
N GLU A 14 -8.62 -0.90 13.57
CA GLU A 14 -9.78 -0.58 14.39
C GLU A 14 -10.33 0.82 14.07
N GLN A 15 -9.46 1.84 14.00
CA GLN A 15 -9.85 3.19 13.61
C GLN A 15 -10.56 3.23 12.26
N LEU A 16 -10.04 2.54 11.23
CA LEU A 16 -10.63 2.47 9.90
C LEU A 16 -12.00 1.78 9.92
N VAL A 17 -12.13 0.69 10.66
CA VAL A 17 -13.40 -0.01 10.85
C VAL A 17 -14.43 0.91 11.52
N GLN A 18 -14.04 1.63 12.58
CA GLN A 18 -14.91 2.56 13.29
C GLN A 18 -15.37 3.71 12.40
N MET A 19 -14.51 4.25 11.51
CA MET A 19 -14.90 5.30 10.55
C MET A 19 -16.08 4.83 9.68
N VAL A 20 -16.04 3.59 9.23
CA VAL A 20 -17.08 3.00 8.39
C VAL A 20 -18.34 2.70 9.20
N GLN A 21 -18.23 2.07 10.36
CA GLN A 21 -19.36 1.65 11.20
C GLN A 21 -20.16 2.82 11.75
N HIS A 22 -19.48 3.93 12.10
CA HIS A 22 -20.14 5.12 12.63
C HIS A 22 -20.54 6.15 11.54
N ASN A 23 -20.45 5.77 10.27
CA ASN A 23 -20.74 6.65 9.13
C ASN A 23 -19.96 7.99 9.16
N ARG A 24 -18.69 7.93 9.60
CA ARG A 24 -17.77 9.08 9.70
C ARG A 24 -16.63 8.97 8.69
N LEU A 25 -16.89 8.32 7.56
CA LEU A 25 -15.90 8.14 6.51
C LEU A 25 -15.70 9.47 5.76
N SER A 26 -14.50 10.03 5.86
CA SER A 26 -14.11 11.17 5.05
C SER A 26 -13.99 10.75 3.59
N HIS A 27 -14.36 11.63 2.67
CA HIS A 27 -14.25 11.39 1.23
C HIS A 27 -12.80 11.31 0.72
N ALA A 28 -11.82 11.83 1.48
CA ALA A 28 -10.42 11.79 1.12
C ALA A 28 -9.54 11.50 2.35
N LEU A 29 -8.83 10.40 2.30
CA LEU A 29 -7.90 9.93 3.33
C LEU A 29 -6.47 9.96 2.79
N LEU A 30 -5.53 10.43 3.62
CA LEU A 30 -4.11 10.35 3.36
C LEU A 30 -3.49 9.33 4.32
N PHE A 31 -3.13 8.17 3.82
CA PHE A 31 -2.37 7.14 4.53
C PHE A 31 -0.89 7.49 4.42
N LEU A 32 -0.35 8.04 5.50
CA LEU A 32 1.04 8.48 5.56
C LEU A 32 1.84 7.48 6.40
N GLY A 33 2.72 6.75 5.77
CA GLY A 33 3.56 5.75 6.44
C GLY A 33 4.86 5.54 5.70
N LYS A 34 5.92 5.23 6.45
CA LYS A 34 7.22 4.88 5.88
C LYS A 34 7.15 3.53 5.17
N GLU A 35 8.14 3.28 4.33
CA GLU A 35 8.35 2.01 3.63
C GLU A 35 8.30 0.82 4.59
N GLY A 36 7.73 -0.29 4.15
CA GLY A 36 7.59 -1.51 4.95
C GLY A 36 6.55 -1.46 6.08
N GLY A 37 5.93 -0.30 6.34
CA GLY A 37 4.89 -0.15 7.39
C GLY A 37 3.51 -0.68 7.01
N GLY A 38 3.28 -1.09 5.75
CA GLY A 38 2.03 -1.72 5.30
C GLY A 38 0.94 -0.74 4.87
N ALA A 39 1.28 0.51 4.51
CA ALA A 39 0.29 1.53 4.13
C ALA A 39 -0.54 1.15 2.91
N LEU A 40 0.07 0.61 1.86
CA LEU A 40 -0.62 0.18 0.64
C LEU A 40 -1.55 -1.01 0.92
N GLN A 41 -1.08 -1.97 1.72
CA GLN A 41 -1.84 -3.14 2.13
C GLN A 41 -3.08 -2.73 2.94
N LEU A 42 -2.92 -1.80 3.88
CA LEU A 42 -4.04 -1.23 4.64
C LEU A 42 -5.05 -0.53 3.73
N ALA A 43 -4.58 0.24 2.75
CA ALA A 43 -5.46 0.90 1.78
C ALA A 43 -6.28 -0.11 0.97
N MET A 44 -5.66 -1.19 0.51
CA MET A 44 -6.33 -2.26 -0.25
C MET A 44 -7.32 -3.04 0.61
N ALA A 45 -6.93 -3.41 1.83
CA ALA A 45 -7.82 -4.11 2.76
C ALA A 45 -8.98 -3.22 3.19
N PHE A 46 -8.74 -1.94 3.40
CA PHE A 46 -9.78 -0.98 3.71
C PHE A 46 -10.75 -0.78 2.55
N ALA A 47 -10.25 -0.66 1.32
CA ALA A 47 -11.11 -0.62 0.13
C ALA A 47 -11.98 -1.88 0.01
N GLN A 48 -11.40 -3.07 0.23
CA GLN A 48 -12.16 -4.33 0.26
C GLN A 48 -13.20 -4.35 1.39
N TYR A 49 -12.90 -3.80 2.55
CA TYR A 49 -13.84 -3.68 3.67
C TYR A 49 -15.01 -2.77 3.30
N VAL A 50 -14.75 -1.63 2.68
CA VAL A 50 -15.78 -0.65 2.26
C VAL A 50 -16.73 -1.23 1.20
N VAL A 51 -16.24 -2.02 0.24
CA VAL A 51 -17.08 -2.63 -0.80
C VAL A 51 -17.71 -3.97 -0.39
N CYS A 52 -17.40 -4.49 0.79
CA CYS A 52 -17.88 -5.80 1.23
C CYS A 52 -19.42 -5.83 1.41
N ASP A 53 -20.11 -6.73 0.72
CA ASP A 53 -21.58 -6.86 0.76
C ASP A 53 -22.13 -7.04 2.17
N LYS A 54 -21.43 -7.81 3.01
CA LYS A 54 -21.86 -8.02 4.41
C LYS A 54 -21.71 -6.75 5.26
N VAL A 55 -20.69 -5.93 5.01
CA VAL A 55 -20.51 -4.66 5.69
C VAL A 55 -21.59 -3.67 5.24
N ASN A 56 -21.84 -3.57 3.94
CA ASN A 56 -22.87 -2.69 3.37
C ASN A 56 -24.28 -3.11 3.79
N GLY A 57 -24.60 -4.38 3.79
CA GLY A 57 -25.89 -4.88 4.26
C GLY A 57 -26.18 -4.56 5.74
N ARG A 58 -25.14 -4.50 6.59
CA ARG A 58 -25.28 -4.03 7.98
C ARG A 58 -25.52 -2.53 8.08
N ARG A 59 -24.86 -1.73 7.24
CA ARG A 59 -25.07 -0.27 7.19
C ARG A 59 -26.50 0.09 6.80
N GLN A 60 -27.06 -0.57 5.79
CA GLN A 60 -28.44 -0.34 5.37
C GLN A 60 -29.43 -0.66 6.48
N LYS A 61 -29.26 -1.79 7.19
CA LYS A 61 -30.13 -2.15 8.33
C LYS A 61 -29.99 -1.18 9.51
N ALA A 62 -28.81 -0.62 9.73
CA ALA A 62 -28.60 0.36 10.81
C ALA A 62 -29.12 1.78 10.47
N ALA A 63 -29.27 2.07 9.17
CA ALA A 63 -29.79 3.35 8.69
C ALA A 63 -31.32 3.41 8.55
N GLU A 64 -32.01 2.26 8.56
CA GLU A 64 -33.48 2.23 8.54
C GLU A 64 -34.02 2.58 9.93
N PRO A 65 -34.71 3.72 10.12
CA PRO A 65 -35.38 4.01 11.38
C PRO A 65 -36.53 2.99 11.54
N SER A 66 -36.47 2.22 12.63
CA SER A 66 -37.59 1.35 13.01
C SER A 66 -38.83 2.23 13.26
N LEU A 67 -39.82 2.14 12.38
CA LEU A 67 -41.08 2.87 12.50
C LEU A 67 -41.96 2.36 13.65
N PHE A 68 -41.65 1.17 14.18
CA PHE A 68 -42.29 0.56 15.32
C PHE A 68 -41.23 0.11 16.30
N GLY A 69 -41.06 0.90 17.35
CA GLY A 69 -39.98 0.83 18.30
C GLY A 69 -40.00 -0.38 19.24
N GLU A 70 -39.71 -1.58 18.75
CA GLU A 70 -39.18 -2.63 19.60
C GLU A 70 -37.99 -3.29 18.91
N PRO A 71 -36.77 -3.25 19.50
CA PRO A 71 -35.68 -4.04 19.00
C PRO A 71 -36.02 -5.51 19.19
N ASP A 72 -36.04 -6.29 18.12
CA ASP A 72 -36.13 -7.74 18.15
C ASP A 72 -35.03 -8.28 19.08
N PRO A 73 -35.37 -8.92 20.23
CA PRO A 73 -34.38 -9.37 21.20
C PRO A 73 -33.46 -10.50 20.68
N GLY A 74 -33.67 -10.96 19.43
CA GLY A 74 -32.86 -11.93 18.75
C GLY A 74 -31.78 -11.38 17.80
N SER A 75 -31.85 -10.09 17.41
CA SER A 75 -30.95 -9.47 16.42
C SER A 75 -29.86 -8.59 17.03
N GLY A 76 -29.90 -8.38 18.33
CA GLY A 76 -28.98 -7.47 19.02
C GLY A 76 -27.74 -8.15 19.53
N ILE A 77 -26.59 -7.59 19.27
CA ILE A 77 -25.36 -7.66 20.09
C ILE A 77 -24.38 -8.81 19.77
N ARG A 78 -24.80 -9.94 19.21
CA ARG A 78 -23.82 -11.04 18.98
C ARG A 78 -22.93 -10.89 17.74
N ASP A 79 -23.27 -9.98 16.80
CA ASP A 79 -22.54 -9.84 15.54
C ASP A 79 -21.61 -8.60 15.46
N LEU A 80 -21.59 -7.74 16.47
CA LEU A 80 -20.65 -6.61 16.52
C LEU A 80 -19.19 -7.06 16.60
N ALA A 81 -18.92 -8.20 17.24
CA ALA A 81 -17.57 -8.77 17.35
C ALA A 81 -17.06 -9.37 16.01
N SER A 82 -17.98 -9.70 15.07
CA SER A 82 -17.61 -10.30 13.76
C SER A 82 -17.42 -9.28 12.63
N GLY A 83 -17.52 -7.97 12.92
CA GLY A 83 -17.48 -6.88 11.93
C GLY A 83 -16.14 -6.16 11.77
N THR A 84 -15.07 -6.71 12.32
CA THR A 84 -13.74 -6.07 12.32
C THR A 84 -12.97 -6.23 11.01
N ASP A 85 -13.43 -7.07 10.09
CA ASP A 85 -12.81 -7.30 8.78
C ASP A 85 -13.87 -7.55 7.69
N SER A 86 -13.44 -7.48 6.44
CA SER A 86 -14.23 -7.89 5.27
C SER A 86 -14.47 -9.41 5.30
N CYS A 87 -15.60 -9.88 4.73
CA CYS A 87 -15.93 -11.29 4.82
C CYS A 87 -15.03 -12.23 3.98
N GLY A 88 -14.27 -11.70 3.01
CA GLY A 88 -13.40 -12.46 2.12
C GLY A 88 -14.11 -13.42 1.13
N GLN A 89 -15.42 -13.61 1.23
CA GLN A 89 -16.15 -14.65 0.50
C GLN A 89 -17.18 -14.13 -0.51
N CYS A 90 -17.74 -12.94 -0.28
CA CYS A 90 -18.71 -12.36 -1.21
C CYS A 90 -18.05 -11.97 -2.55
N PRO A 91 -18.85 -11.84 -3.63
CA PRO A 91 -18.33 -11.47 -4.95
C PRO A 91 -17.48 -10.20 -4.95
N ALA A 92 -17.90 -9.17 -4.22
CA ALA A 92 -17.16 -7.92 -4.10
C ALA A 92 -15.78 -8.14 -3.44
N CYS A 93 -15.72 -8.92 -2.35
CA CYS A 93 -14.44 -9.24 -1.68
C CYS A 93 -13.50 -10.04 -2.60
N LYS A 94 -14.00 -11.01 -3.36
CA LYS A 94 -13.18 -11.80 -4.29
C LYS A 94 -12.60 -10.92 -5.39
N LYS A 95 -13.45 -10.09 -6.04
CA LYS A 95 -13.00 -9.15 -7.06
C LYS A 95 -12.00 -8.13 -6.50
N ALA A 96 -12.22 -7.62 -5.29
CA ALA A 96 -11.30 -6.69 -4.65
C ALA A 96 -9.94 -7.35 -4.33
N ALA A 97 -9.94 -8.61 -3.87
CA ALA A 97 -8.72 -9.36 -3.59
C ALA A 97 -7.87 -9.60 -4.85
N GLU A 98 -8.52 -9.80 -5.99
CA GLU A 98 -7.88 -9.98 -7.31
C GLU A 98 -7.58 -8.65 -8.03
N LEU A 99 -7.88 -7.51 -7.40
CA LEU A 99 -7.73 -6.15 -7.97
C LEU A 99 -8.52 -5.97 -9.29
N ILE A 100 -9.71 -6.59 -9.39
CA ILE A 100 -10.60 -6.51 -10.57
C ILE A 100 -11.98 -5.94 -10.24
N HIS A 101 -12.17 -5.42 -9.03
CA HIS A 101 -13.43 -4.78 -8.65
C HIS A 101 -13.68 -3.53 -9.49
N PRO A 102 -14.85 -3.40 -10.17
CA PRO A 102 -15.08 -2.32 -11.14
C PRO A 102 -15.11 -0.92 -10.50
N ASP A 103 -15.48 -0.83 -9.21
CA ASP A 103 -15.57 0.44 -8.48
C ASP A 103 -14.31 0.73 -7.63
N ILE A 104 -13.26 -0.08 -7.73
CA ILE A 104 -11.95 0.19 -7.11
C ILE A 104 -10.96 0.50 -8.22
N HIS A 105 -10.50 1.74 -8.27
CA HIS A 105 -9.54 2.24 -9.25
C HIS A 105 -8.19 2.42 -8.60
N PHE A 106 -7.14 2.18 -9.38
CA PHE A 106 -5.75 2.33 -8.94
C PHE A 106 -5.05 3.39 -9.79
N SER A 107 -4.24 4.20 -9.14
CA SER A 107 -3.29 5.10 -9.78
C SER A 107 -1.95 5.00 -9.09
N TYR A 108 -0.88 4.89 -9.87
CA TYR A 108 0.48 4.69 -9.39
C TYR A 108 1.48 5.22 -10.42
N PRO A 109 2.74 5.48 -10.04
CA PRO A 109 3.75 5.98 -10.97
C PRO A 109 4.01 5.01 -12.11
N VAL A 110 3.98 5.52 -13.34
CA VAL A 110 4.26 4.74 -14.56
C VAL A 110 5.23 5.48 -15.46
N ILE A 111 5.77 4.78 -16.46
CA ILE A 111 6.68 5.31 -17.45
C ILE A 111 6.09 5.20 -18.85
N PRO A 112 6.49 6.03 -19.82
CA PRO A 112 6.17 5.82 -21.23
C PRO A 112 6.83 4.53 -21.75
N ARG A 113 6.07 3.67 -22.42
CA ARG A 113 6.63 2.48 -23.11
C ARG A 113 7.43 2.90 -24.34
N LYS A 114 6.95 3.93 -25.06
CA LYS A 114 7.62 4.54 -26.22
C LYS A 114 7.73 6.04 -26.05
N SER A 115 8.66 6.64 -26.78
CA SER A 115 8.79 8.11 -26.79
C SER A 115 7.50 8.75 -27.35
N GLY A 116 6.95 9.72 -26.60
CA GLY A 116 5.70 10.41 -26.94
C GLY A 116 4.43 9.77 -26.38
N ASP A 117 4.50 8.57 -25.78
CA ASP A 117 3.35 7.95 -25.14
C ASP A 117 2.90 8.76 -23.91
N LYS A 118 1.58 8.70 -23.67
CA LYS A 118 0.94 9.27 -22.47
C LYS A 118 0.44 8.11 -21.61
N PRO A 119 1.31 7.49 -20.80
CA PRO A 119 0.97 6.27 -20.08
C PRO A 119 -0.10 6.53 -19.02
N LEU A 120 -0.96 5.54 -18.85
CA LEU A 120 -1.94 5.44 -17.78
C LEU A 120 -1.59 4.28 -16.86
N SER A 121 -1.97 4.37 -15.59
CA SER A 121 -1.85 3.25 -14.65
C SER A 121 -2.55 2.00 -15.16
N THR A 122 -3.66 2.15 -15.89
CA THR A 122 -4.40 1.04 -16.50
C THR A 122 -3.62 0.28 -17.58
N ASP A 123 -2.64 0.91 -18.23
CA ASP A 123 -1.78 0.25 -19.24
C ASP A 123 -0.84 -0.78 -18.60
N TYR A 124 -0.66 -0.70 -17.28
CA TYR A 124 0.20 -1.55 -16.47
C TYR A 124 -0.58 -2.38 -15.44
N ILE A 125 -1.90 -2.50 -15.59
CA ILE A 125 -2.74 -3.14 -14.57
C ILE A 125 -2.42 -4.63 -14.35
N GLN A 126 -1.94 -5.32 -15.37
CA GLN A 126 -1.56 -6.74 -15.25
C GLN A 126 -0.26 -6.88 -14.45
N GLU A 127 0.73 -6.07 -14.79
CA GLU A 127 2.00 -6.00 -14.07
C GLU A 127 1.78 -5.55 -12.61
N TRP A 128 0.89 -4.59 -12.38
CA TRP A 128 0.51 -4.12 -11.05
C TRP A 128 -0.07 -5.23 -10.18
N ARG A 129 -1.01 -6.01 -10.72
CA ARG A 129 -1.58 -7.17 -10.00
C ARG A 129 -0.52 -8.19 -9.62
N GLN A 130 0.39 -8.50 -10.55
CA GLN A 130 1.48 -9.42 -10.30
C GLN A 130 2.48 -8.87 -9.27
N PHE A 131 2.80 -7.58 -9.37
CA PHE A 131 3.68 -6.91 -8.43
C PHE A 131 3.13 -6.96 -7.00
N VAL A 132 1.87 -6.53 -6.81
CA VAL A 132 1.23 -6.54 -5.49
C VAL A 132 1.12 -7.94 -4.91
N ALA A 133 0.92 -8.97 -5.75
CA ALA A 133 0.85 -10.36 -5.30
C ALA A 133 2.21 -10.91 -4.87
N LYS A 134 3.29 -10.56 -5.59
CA LYS A 134 4.65 -11.06 -5.34
C LYS A 134 5.40 -10.25 -4.28
N ASN A 135 5.18 -8.93 -4.27
CA ASN A 135 5.89 -7.98 -3.42
C ASN A 135 4.89 -7.12 -2.63
N PRO A 136 4.12 -7.70 -1.71
CA PRO A 136 3.06 -6.96 -1.03
C PRO A 136 3.58 -5.72 -0.27
N TYR A 137 4.81 -5.75 0.25
CA TYR A 137 5.44 -4.61 0.92
C TYR A 137 6.49 -3.90 0.05
N GLY A 138 6.47 -4.16 -1.26
CA GLY A 138 7.40 -3.53 -2.21
C GLY A 138 7.26 -2.01 -2.27
N ASN A 139 8.38 -1.34 -2.52
CA ASN A 139 8.45 0.11 -2.66
C ASN A 139 8.35 0.54 -4.15
N VAL A 140 8.42 1.84 -4.41
CA VAL A 140 8.35 2.38 -5.77
C VAL A 140 9.53 1.96 -6.65
N TYR A 141 10.70 1.73 -6.05
CA TYR A 141 11.86 1.23 -6.77
C TYR A 141 11.64 -0.22 -7.24
N ASP A 142 11.15 -1.09 -6.35
CA ASP A 142 10.79 -2.47 -6.69
C ASP A 142 9.75 -2.51 -7.82
N TRP A 143 8.77 -1.59 -7.77
CA TRP A 143 7.77 -1.47 -8.82
C TRP A 143 8.38 -1.07 -10.16
N LEU A 144 9.22 -0.03 -10.17
CA LEU A 144 9.87 0.43 -11.40
C LEU A 144 10.82 -0.64 -11.97
N GLN A 145 11.52 -1.37 -11.10
CA GLN A 145 12.31 -2.52 -11.49
C GLN A 145 11.46 -3.64 -12.10
N PHE A 146 10.31 -3.92 -11.50
CA PHE A 146 9.38 -4.95 -11.97
C PHE A 146 8.85 -4.67 -13.40
N ILE A 147 8.77 -3.40 -13.79
CA ILE A 147 8.34 -2.98 -15.14
C ILE A 147 9.53 -2.58 -16.05
N ASP A 148 10.74 -3.08 -15.77
CA ASP A 148 11.98 -2.80 -16.53
C ASP A 148 12.30 -1.30 -16.67
N ALA A 149 12.07 -0.54 -15.60
CA ALA A 149 12.22 0.91 -15.57
C ALA A 149 13.18 1.45 -14.50
N GLU A 150 14.15 0.68 -14.07
CA GLU A 150 15.08 0.99 -12.97
C GLU A 150 15.79 2.35 -13.11
N ASN A 151 16.10 2.75 -14.34
CA ASN A 151 16.81 3.99 -14.64
C ASN A 151 15.90 5.14 -15.09
N LYS A 152 14.57 4.97 -14.99
CA LYS A 152 13.58 5.97 -15.36
C LYS A 152 12.83 6.47 -14.13
N GLN A 153 12.49 7.75 -14.15
CA GLN A 153 11.64 8.31 -13.12
C GLN A 153 10.18 8.01 -13.46
N GLY A 154 9.48 7.29 -12.58
CA GLY A 154 8.03 7.12 -12.66
C GLY A 154 7.31 8.47 -12.51
N ASN A 155 6.12 8.58 -13.08
CA ASN A 155 5.31 9.79 -12.96
C ASN A 155 3.81 9.46 -12.96
N ILE A 156 3.01 10.26 -12.27
CA ILE A 156 1.55 10.29 -12.39
C ILE A 156 1.21 11.51 -13.25
N THR A 157 0.88 11.29 -14.51
CA THR A 157 0.81 12.34 -15.51
C THR A 157 -0.51 13.14 -15.46
N ALA A 158 -0.52 14.30 -16.12
CA ALA A 158 -1.74 15.05 -16.38
C ALA A 158 -2.82 14.22 -17.07
N HIS A 159 -2.41 13.26 -17.90
CA HIS A 159 -3.32 12.38 -18.62
C HIS A 159 -4.00 11.39 -17.68
N GLU A 160 -3.24 10.84 -16.74
CA GLU A 160 -3.76 10.03 -15.64
C GLU A 160 -4.79 10.82 -14.80
N CYS A 161 -4.48 12.07 -14.43
CA CYS A 161 -5.44 12.92 -13.69
C CYS A 161 -6.76 13.10 -14.45
N ASN A 162 -6.72 13.31 -15.76
CA ASN A 162 -7.93 13.43 -16.58
C ASN A 162 -8.71 12.11 -16.66
N ASP A 163 -8.03 10.98 -16.73
CA ASP A 163 -8.66 9.66 -16.73
C ASP A 163 -9.32 9.35 -15.38
N ILE A 164 -8.66 9.70 -14.27
CA ILE A 164 -9.23 9.63 -12.91
C ILE A 164 -10.52 10.46 -12.83
N ILE A 165 -10.50 11.72 -13.28
CA ILE A 165 -11.68 12.60 -13.28
C ILE A 165 -12.81 11.95 -14.07
N ARG A 166 -12.52 11.43 -15.26
CA ARG A 166 -13.50 10.75 -16.10
C ARG A 166 -14.12 9.53 -15.40
N LYS A 167 -13.29 8.65 -14.83
CA LYS A 167 -13.74 7.42 -14.15
C LYS A 167 -14.59 7.70 -12.93
N LEU A 168 -14.17 8.64 -12.10
CA LEU A 168 -14.88 8.95 -10.86
C LEU A 168 -16.17 9.74 -11.08
N ASN A 169 -16.36 10.41 -12.22
CA ASN A 169 -17.62 11.02 -12.59
C ASN A 169 -18.68 10.03 -13.11
N LEU A 170 -18.30 8.80 -13.42
CA LEU A 170 -19.28 7.76 -13.75
C LEU A 170 -20.01 7.29 -12.49
N LYS A 171 -21.18 6.70 -12.63
CA LYS A 171 -21.87 6.03 -11.53
C LYS A 171 -21.12 4.79 -11.10
N SER A 172 -21.20 4.42 -9.83
CA SER A 172 -20.70 3.12 -9.36
C SER A 172 -21.43 1.98 -10.08
N PHE A 173 -20.73 0.89 -10.30
CA PHE A 173 -21.25 -0.25 -11.07
C PHE A 173 -21.98 -1.26 -10.17
N GLU A 174 -21.34 -1.69 -9.08
CA GLU A 174 -21.91 -2.73 -8.18
C GLU A 174 -21.78 -2.39 -6.70
N SER A 175 -20.92 -1.46 -6.32
CA SER A 175 -20.73 -1.04 -4.94
C SER A 175 -21.44 0.28 -4.65
N GLU A 176 -21.75 0.55 -3.38
CA GLU A 176 -22.20 1.86 -2.93
C GLU A 176 -21.14 2.93 -3.16
N TYR A 177 -19.85 2.58 -2.93
CA TYR A 177 -18.72 3.51 -3.04
C TYR A 177 -17.88 3.26 -4.29
N LYS A 178 -17.44 4.35 -4.91
CA LYS A 178 -16.30 4.36 -5.83
C LYS A 178 -15.05 4.72 -5.07
N ILE A 179 -13.99 3.97 -5.24
CA ILE A 179 -12.74 4.13 -4.49
C ILE A 179 -11.60 4.35 -5.45
N LEU A 180 -10.81 5.39 -5.22
CA LEU A 180 -9.52 5.56 -5.87
C LEU A 180 -8.41 5.32 -4.83
N ILE A 181 -7.58 4.32 -5.06
CA ILE A 181 -6.31 4.14 -4.35
C ILE A 181 -5.22 4.75 -5.21
N MET A 182 -4.64 5.84 -4.75
CA MET A 182 -3.50 6.49 -5.39
C MET A 182 -2.26 6.20 -4.58
N TRP A 183 -1.37 5.37 -5.13
CA TRP A 183 -0.10 5.04 -4.50
C TRP A 183 0.98 5.99 -4.98
N MET A 184 1.75 6.53 -4.03
CA MET A 184 2.83 7.48 -4.24
C MET A 184 2.36 8.78 -4.91
N PRO A 185 1.40 9.54 -4.31
CA PRO A 185 0.94 10.82 -4.82
C PRO A 185 2.06 11.88 -4.92
N GLU A 186 3.21 11.66 -4.31
CA GLU A 186 4.44 12.45 -4.47
C GLU A 186 4.86 12.59 -5.93
N PHE A 187 4.52 11.60 -6.77
CA PHE A 187 4.80 11.58 -8.20
C PHE A 187 3.80 12.36 -9.06
N LEU A 188 2.77 12.97 -8.45
CA LEU A 188 1.85 13.89 -9.14
C LEU A 188 2.52 15.21 -9.54
N GLY A 189 3.46 15.69 -8.72
CA GLY A 189 4.04 17.01 -8.90
C GLY A 189 2.97 18.11 -9.05
N LYS A 190 3.15 19.03 -9.99
CA LYS A 190 2.20 20.13 -10.26
C LYS A 190 0.89 19.67 -10.88
N GLU A 191 0.85 18.47 -11.47
CA GLU A 191 -0.36 17.93 -12.12
C GLU A 191 -1.47 17.60 -11.11
N GLY A 192 -1.12 17.39 -9.85
CA GLY A 192 -2.06 17.22 -8.74
C GLY A 192 -3.10 18.34 -8.61
N ASN A 193 -2.78 19.56 -9.08
CA ASN A 193 -3.73 20.66 -9.09
C ASN A 193 -5.01 20.36 -9.91
N LYS A 194 -4.94 19.47 -10.91
CA LYS A 194 -6.11 19.05 -11.70
C LYS A 194 -7.13 18.26 -10.88
N LEU A 195 -6.67 17.60 -9.83
CA LEU A 195 -7.55 16.79 -8.96
C LEU A 195 -8.19 17.61 -7.84
N LEU A 196 -7.73 18.84 -7.57
CA LEU A 196 -8.21 19.64 -6.43
C LEU A 196 -9.71 19.81 -6.44
N LYS A 197 -10.31 20.21 -7.57
CA LYS A 197 -11.76 20.39 -7.67
C LYS A 197 -12.52 19.08 -7.38
N LEU A 198 -11.97 17.95 -7.85
CA LEU A 198 -12.60 16.64 -7.65
C LEU A 198 -12.48 16.18 -6.19
N ILE A 199 -11.39 16.55 -5.50
CA ILE A 199 -11.20 16.26 -4.07
C ILE A 199 -12.05 17.20 -3.21
N GLU A 200 -12.23 18.46 -3.60
CA GLU A 200 -13.08 19.42 -2.88
C GLU A 200 -14.57 19.07 -2.97
N GLU A 201 -15.03 18.78 -4.17
CA GLU A 201 -16.44 18.50 -4.49
C GLU A 201 -16.55 17.13 -5.18
N PRO A 202 -16.32 16.03 -4.45
CA PRO A 202 -16.34 14.69 -5.04
C PRO A 202 -17.77 14.32 -5.45
N PRO A 203 -17.94 13.53 -6.52
CA PRO A 203 -19.20 12.89 -6.80
C PRO A 203 -19.68 12.06 -5.61
N PRO A 204 -21.00 11.89 -5.42
CA PRO A 204 -21.54 11.15 -4.29
C PRO A 204 -20.86 9.78 -4.12
N ASN A 205 -20.64 9.38 -2.86
CA ASN A 205 -20.05 8.10 -2.49
C ASN A 205 -18.69 7.81 -3.17
N THR A 206 -17.86 8.84 -3.31
CA THR A 206 -16.49 8.72 -3.81
C THR A 206 -15.52 8.80 -2.64
N LEU A 207 -14.60 7.83 -2.56
CA LEU A 207 -13.54 7.75 -1.56
C LEU A 207 -12.17 7.80 -2.23
N PHE A 208 -11.36 8.78 -1.84
CA PHE A 208 -9.96 8.87 -2.19
C PHE A 208 -9.10 8.29 -1.06
N ILE A 209 -8.19 7.41 -1.38
CA ILE A 209 -7.17 6.88 -0.46
C ILE A 209 -5.81 7.17 -1.10
N LEU A 210 -5.16 8.22 -0.62
CA LEU A 210 -3.81 8.58 -1.03
C LEU A 210 -2.84 7.84 -0.12
N VAL A 211 -1.90 7.10 -0.68
CA VAL A 211 -0.91 6.31 0.06
C VAL A 211 0.47 6.90 -0.18
N ALA A 212 0.99 7.59 0.81
CA ALA A 212 2.21 8.40 0.72
C ALA A 212 3.26 7.97 1.74
N GLN A 213 4.50 8.31 1.46
CA GLN A 213 5.65 8.13 2.36
C GLN A 213 6.19 9.45 2.88
N ASN A 214 6.06 10.53 2.10
CA ASN A 214 6.58 11.85 2.44
C ASN A 214 5.57 12.95 2.10
N GLU A 215 5.00 13.59 3.13
CA GLU A 215 4.03 14.66 2.97
C GLU A 215 4.64 15.95 2.37
N ASP A 216 5.93 16.20 2.55
CA ASP A 216 6.61 17.39 2.02
C ASP A 216 6.64 17.44 0.48
N LEU A 217 6.49 16.28 -0.17
CA LEU A 217 6.44 16.15 -1.62
C LEU A 217 5.03 16.23 -2.20
N ILE A 218 4.01 16.33 -1.34
CA ILE A 218 2.61 16.46 -1.74
C ILE A 218 2.21 17.93 -1.72
N LEU A 219 1.42 18.35 -2.69
CA LEU A 219 0.91 19.72 -2.72
C LEU A 219 0.15 20.07 -1.42
N PRO A 220 0.47 21.19 -0.75
CA PRO A 220 -0.23 21.62 0.47
C PRO A 220 -1.74 21.76 0.28
N THR A 221 -2.15 22.07 -0.95
CA THR A 221 -3.55 22.16 -1.34
C THR A 221 -4.28 20.81 -1.32
N ILE A 222 -3.60 19.70 -1.56
CA ILE A 222 -4.13 18.33 -1.42
C ILE A 222 -4.14 17.95 0.07
N LEU A 223 -3.04 18.21 0.79
CA LEU A 223 -2.93 17.90 2.22
C LEU A 223 -4.06 18.54 3.03
N SER A 224 -4.37 19.81 2.77
CA SER A 224 -5.42 20.54 3.51
C SER A 224 -6.85 20.00 3.30
N ARG A 225 -7.05 19.12 2.32
CA ARG A 225 -8.37 18.53 1.96
C ARG A 225 -8.45 17.04 2.26
N THR A 226 -7.41 16.47 2.83
CA THR A 226 -7.36 15.05 3.17
C THR A 226 -7.33 14.86 4.68
N GLN A 227 -8.01 13.84 5.17
CA GLN A 227 -7.89 13.40 6.55
C GLN A 227 -6.66 12.53 6.69
N LEU A 228 -5.72 12.96 7.54
CA LEU A 228 -4.47 12.23 7.77
C LEU A 228 -4.71 10.99 8.63
N VAL A 229 -4.22 9.85 8.15
CA VAL A 229 -4.10 8.58 8.86
C VAL A 229 -2.60 8.23 8.91
N LYS A 230 -1.97 8.47 10.07
CA LYS A 230 -0.56 8.14 10.27
C LYS A 230 -0.40 6.65 10.50
N ILE A 231 0.45 6.01 9.69
CA ILE A 231 0.75 4.59 9.76
C ILE A 231 2.18 4.44 10.29
N PRO A 232 2.36 4.05 11.55
CA PRO A 232 3.69 3.88 12.13
C PRO A 232 4.40 2.68 11.50
N LEU A 233 5.71 2.59 11.70
CA LEU A 233 6.45 1.36 11.46
C LEU A 233 5.91 0.26 12.40
N LEU A 234 6.10 -0.98 11.98
CA LEU A 234 5.70 -2.14 12.77
C LEU A 234 6.57 -2.26 14.03
N SER A 235 6.04 -2.87 15.10
CA SER A 235 6.90 -3.30 16.19
C SER A 235 7.74 -4.51 15.78
N ASN A 236 8.90 -4.70 16.39
CA ASN A 236 9.72 -5.89 16.14
C ASN A 236 8.92 -7.19 16.39
N GLN A 237 8.03 -7.18 17.39
CA GLN A 237 7.15 -8.31 17.67
C GLN A 237 6.15 -8.58 16.54
N ASP A 238 5.56 -7.54 15.95
CA ASP A 238 4.64 -7.68 14.81
C ASP A 238 5.38 -8.21 13.57
N VAL A 239 6.62 -7.76 13.34
CA VAL A 239 7.47 -8.25 12.24
C VAL A 239 7.82 -9.72 12.46
N GLU A 240 8.29 -10.08 13.67
CA GLU A 240 8.63 -11.47 14.05
C GLU A 240 7.43 -12.40 13.82
N ALA A 241 6.28 -12.06 14.40
CA ALA A 241 5.06 -12.85 14.27
C ALA A 241 4.58 -12.98 12.81
N ALA A 242 4.70 -11.91 12.02
CA ALA A 242 4.32 -11.95 10.62
C ALA A 242 5.27 -12.79 9.76
N LEU A 243 6.58 -12.77 10.04
CA LEU A 243 7.56 -13.63 9.37
C LEU A 243 7.34 -15.11 9.66
N GLU A 244 7.02 -15.43 10.92
CA GLU A 244 6.70 -16.82 11.30
C GLU A 244 5.41 -17.30 10.62
N LEU A 245 4.36 -16.48 10.65
CA LEU A 245 3.03 -16.86 10.17
C LEU A 245 2.93 -16.90 8.64
N ASN A 246 3.46 -15.88 7.98
CA ASN A 246 3.27 -15.69 6.53
C ASN A 246 4.36 -16.36 5.70
N GLU A 247 5.60 -16.38 6.21
CA GLU A 247 6.77 -16.87 5.48
C GLU A 247 7.27 -18.22 6.01
N GLY A 248 6.73 -18.70 7.14
CA GLY A 248 7.13 -19.95 7.76
C GLY A 248 8.58 -19.96 8.27
N VAL A 249 9.12 -18.79 8.62
CA VAL A 249 10.49 -18.60 9.08
C VAL A 249 10.64 -19.12 10.50
N ALA A 250 11.77 -19.79 10.80
CA ALA A 250 12.06 -20.24 12.16
C ALA A 250 12.15 -19.03 13.14
N PRO A 251 11.65 -19.16 14.39
CA PRO A 251 11.55 -18.04 15.34
C PRO A 251 12.86 -17.28 15.59
N GLU A 252 13.98 -17.97 15.65
CA GLU A 252 15.29 -17.33 15.85
C GLU A 252 15.70 -16.45 14.68
N LYS A 253 15.50 -16.93 13.42
CA LYS A 253 15.78 -16.17 12.20
C LYS A 253 14.79 -14.99 12.06
N ALA A 254 13.52 -15.21 12.38
CA ALA A 254 12.49 -14.15 12.36
C ALA A 254 12.84 -13.02 13.33
N ARG A 255 13.29 -13.37 14.56
CA ARG A 255 13.72 -12.39 15.56
C ARG A 255 14.94 -11.60 15.12
N GLN A 256 15.95 -12.26 14.54
CA GLN A 256 17.15 -11.59 14.04
C GLN A 256 16.81 -10.63 12.90
N ALA A 257 16.01 -11.06 11.91
CA ALA A 257 15.57 -10.22 10.81
C ALA A 257 14.72 -9.03 11.29
N ALA A 258 13.80 -9.24 12.24
CA ALA A 258 12.99 -8.19 12.81
C ALA A 258 13.82 -7.13 13.57
N ALA A 259 14.88 -7.56 14.29
CA ALA A 259 15.77 -6.66 15.01
C ALA A 259 16.58 -5.76 14.06
N VAL A 260 17.02 -6.26 12.92
CA VAL A 260 17.78 -5.50 11.92
C VAL A 260 16.86 -4.54 11.15
N ALA A 261 15.65 -4.98 10.83
CA ALA A 261 14.71 -4.24 9.99
C ALA A 261 14.01 -3.05 10.71
N GLU A 262 14.13 -2.92 12.02
CA GLU A 262 13.59 -1.79 12.80
C GLU A 262 12.12 -1.45 12.45
N GLY A 263 11.29 -2.47 12.21
CA GLY A 263 9.87 -2.30 11.86
C GLY A 263 9.57 -2.14 10.37
N ASN A 264 10.56 -2.19 9.49
CA ASN A 264 10.39 -2.25 8.04
C ASN A 264 10.26 -3.70 7.59
N TYR A 265 9.04 -4.18 7.35
CA TYR A 265 8.79 -5.57 6.97
C TYR A 265 9.45 -5.96 5.63
N ARG A 266 9.54 -5.01 4.68
CA ARG A 266 10.24 -5.24 3.41
C ARG A 266 11.71 -5.54 3.64
N GLU A 267 12.36 -4.77 4.50
CA GLU A 267 13.78 -4.97 4.84
C GLU A 267 13.99 -6.30 5.57
N ALA A 268 13.08 -6.68 6.47
CA ALA A 268 13.11 -7.98 7.12
C ALA A 268 13.07 -9.14 6.10
N LEU A 269 12.22 -9.04 5.06
CA LEU A 269 12.17 -10.03 3.98
C LEU A 269 13.47 -10.06 3.17
N GLN A 270 14.06 -8.90 2.89
CA GLN A 270 15.35 -8.82 2.18
C GLN A 270 16.48 -9.45 2.99
N VAL A 271 16.57 -9.18 4.29
CA VAL A 271 17.55 -9.80 5.18
C VAL A 271 17.44 -11.34 5.13
N LEU A 272 16.22 -11.87 5.08
CA LEU A 272 16.00 -13.32 4.99
C LEU A 272 16.39 -13.89 3.62
N GLN A 273 16.07 -13.17 2.54
CA GLN A 273 16.43 -13.61 1.17
C GLN A 273 17.93 -13.60 0.94
N HIS A 274 18.64 -12.68 1.59
CA HIS A 274 20.10 -12.54 1.47
C HIS A 274 20.88 -13.19 2.61
N ALA A 275 20.20 -13.90 3.53
CA ALA A 275 20.86 -14.58 4.63
C ALA A 275 21.88 -15.65 4.19
N ASP A 276 21.74 -16.18 2.96
CA ASP A 276 22.65 -17.13 2.35
C ASP A 276 23.73 -16.47 1.45
N ASP A 277 23.64 -15.15 1.20
CA ASP A 277 24.68 -14.39 0.53
C ASP A 277 25.88 -14.23 1.50
N ASP A 278 27.10 -14.51 1.04
CA ASP A 278 28.31 -14.48 1.86
C ASP A 278 28.78 -13.03 2.17
N TRP A 279 27.85 -12.25 2.79
CA TRP A 279 28.11 -10.86 3.18
C TRP A 279 29.27 -10.74 4.17
N GLU A 280 29.45 -11.76 5.00
CA GLU A 280 30.55 -11.78 5.96
C GLU A 280 31.90 -11.87 5.24
N ALA A 281 31.99 -12.67 4.18
CA ALA A 281 33.21 -12.75 3.35
C ALA A 281 33.42 -11.43 2.60
N MET A 282 32.38 -10.85 2.01
CA MET A 282 32.47 -9.59 1.27
C MET A 282 32.84 -8.41 2.19
N LEU A 283 32.27 -8.33 3.38
CA LEU A 283 32.62 -7.35 4.39
C LEU A 283 34.07 -7.52 4.85
N ARG A 284 34.50 -8.77 5.04
CA ARG A 284 35.89 -9.11 5.42
C ARG A 284 36.88 -8.73 4.32
N GLU A 285 36.54 -8.94 3.06
CA GLU A 285 37.36 -8.51 1.92
C GLU A 285 37.43 -6.99 1.84
N TRP A 286 36.31 -6.28 2.01
CA TRP A 286 36.26 -4.83 2.06
C TRP A 286 37.13 -4.27 3.19
N LEU A 287 36.97 -4.78 4.41
CA LEU A 287 37.76 -4.36 5.56
C LEU A 287 39.27 -4.64 5.33
N ASN A 288 39.61 -5.77 4.74
CA ASN A 288 41.00 -6.10 4.39
C ASN A 288 41.54 -5.13 3.33
N ALA A 289 40.76 -4.82 2.28
CA ALA A 289 41.15 -3.89 1.25
C ALA A 289 41.38 -2.46 1.79
N VAL A 290 40.56 -2.03 2.76
CA VAL A 290 40.65 -0.68 3.36
C VAL A 290 41.78 -0.60 4.40
N ILE A 291 41.94 -1.64 5.25
CA ILE A 291 42.83 -1.58 6.44
C ILE A 291 44.22 -2.17 6.18
N LYS A 292 44.27 -3.28 5.45
CA LYS A 292 45.52 -4.07 5.38
C LYS A 292 46.28 -3.97 4.06
N THR A 293 45.67 -3.47 3.00
CA THR A 293 46.24 -3.45 1.65
C THR A 293 46.33 -2.07 1.06
N GLY A 294 47.29 -1.85 0.16
CA GLY A 294 47.52 -0.53 -0.44
C GLY A 294 46.47 -0.11 -1.49
N PRO A 295 46.61 1.09 -2.09
CA PRO A 295 45.64 1.68 -3.00
C PRO A 295 45.19 0.78 -4.17
N LEU A 296 46.07 -0.10 -4.64
CA LEU A 296 45.77 -0.99 -5.77
C LEU A 296 44.69 -2.05 -5.44
N ALA A 297 44.66 -2.53 -4.22
CA ALA A 297 43.64 -3.49 -3.76
C ALA A 297 42.29 -2.80 -3.52
N GLN A 298 42.32 -1.55 -3.08
CA GLN A 298 41.10 -0.73 -2.93
C GLN A 298 40.44 -0.49 -4.28
N VAL A 299 41.22 -0.12 -5.31
CA VAL A 299 40.72 0.08 -6.68
C VAL A 299 40.14 -1.23 -7.23
N LYS A 300 40.83 -2.36 -7.03
CA LYS A 300 40.34 -3.67 -7.48
C LYS A 300 39.02 -4.05 -6.81
N TRP A 301 38.91 -3.84 -5.51
CA TRP A 301 37.65 -4.10 -4.79
C TRP A 301 36.50 -3.16 -5.27
N ILE A 302 36.80 -1.88 -5.54
CA ILE A 302 35.83 -0.92 -6.11
C ILE A 302 35.32 -1.42 -7.48
N ASP A 303 36.22 -1.92 -8.34
CA ASP A 303 35.86 -2.46 -9.66
C ASP A 303 35.00 -3.74 -9.55
N GLU A 304 35.23 -4.54 -8.53
CA GLU A 304 34.39 -5.73 -8.24
C GLU A 304 33.03 -5.32 -7.66
N ALA A 305 32.99 -4.39 -6.71
CA ALA A 305 31.78 -3.85 -6.14
C ALA A 305 30.93 -3.10 -7.18
N ALA A 306 31.55 -2.42 -8.14
CA ALA A 306 30.84 -1.72 -9.22
C ALA A 306 30.09 -2.68 -10.18
N LYS A 307 30.46 -3.96 -10.21
CA LYS A 307 29.74 -4.99 -10.98
C LYS A 307 28.52 -5.54 -10.26
N LEU A 308 28.41 -5.29 -8.95
CA LEU A 308 27.23 -5.64 -8.17
C LEU A 308 26.05 -4.76 -8.60
N GLY A 309 24.84 -5.33 -8.66
CA GLY A 309 23.64 -4.56 -8.95
C GLY A 309 23.42 -3.44 -7.91
N ARG A 310 22.72 -2.38 -8.31
CA ARG A 310 22.49 -1.17 -7.48
C ARG A 310 21.93 -1.45 -6.08
N GLU A 311 21.16 -2.51 -5.91
CA GLU A 311 20.66 -2.92 -4.60
C GLU A 311 21.77 -3.46 -3.70
N LYS A 312 22.62 -4.34 -4.23
CA LYS A 312 23.78 -4.88 -3.50
C LYS A 312 24.83 -3.80 -3.17
N GLN A 313 24.84 -2.68 -3.91
CA GLN A 313 25.75 -1.55 -3.63
C GLN A 313 25.23 -0.62 -2.53
N LYS A 314 23.93 -0.64 -2.21
CA LYS A 314 23.30 0.19 -1.17
C LYS A 314 23.31 -0.46 0.22
N GLN A 315 23.45 -1.77 0.27
CA GLN A 315 23.62 -2.56 1.49
C GLN A 315 25.06 -2.50 1.97
#